data_1b8fadc448cb8010897006c38616463a
#
_entry.id   1b8fadc448cb8010897006c38616463a
#
_cell.length_a   1.000
_cell.length_b   1.000
_cell.length_c   1.000
_cell.angle_alpha   90.00
_cell.angle_beta   90.00
_cell.angle_gamma   90.00
#
_symmetry.space_group_name_H-M   'P 1'
#
loop_
_entity.id
_entity.type
_entity.pdbx_description
1 polymer ?
#
loop_
_entity_poly.entity_id
_entity_poly.type
_entity_poly.pdbx_seq_one_letter_code
_entity_poly.pdbx_strand_id
1 'polypeptide(L)'
;MDPTRFLAALRGLGLGGRVLTAEAQLAAFGSDALTAFHQRPLAVVVVESAAEVEAVVRLCHEAGMPFVARGSGTSLSGGSLPVDGGIVIALNRLDRVLAVDPEARIAVVEPGAINLDVSAAAAPHGLAYAPDPSSQSICTIGGNLAFNSGGAHCLKHGMTANHVLGLRVVLPDGEAVELGGDSTEHVGPDWTGMFCGCEGLFGIAVEATLRLVPVPESVRTALAVFDSLERAGDAVAAIVGAGLVPVAMEIMDALAIEAAEASVKPGYPRGEALLIVELEGEEEVVEQELAAVAGLLRDAACGELR
;
A
#
# COMPACT_ATOMS: atom_id res chain seq x y z
N MET A 1 -11.45 -32.16 0.92
CA MET A 1 -11.77 -32.73 2.27
C MET A 1 -13.12 -32.21 2.73
N ASP A 2 -13.87 -32.99 3.54
CA ASP A 2 -15.12 -32.51 4.16
C ASP A 2 -14.83 -31.31 5.10
N PRO A 3 -15.67 -30.25 5.10
CA PRO A 3 -15.45 -29.04 5.91
C PRO A 3 -15.28 -29.31 7.42
N THR A 4 -16.06 -30.25 7.97
CA THR A 4 -15.97 -30.60 9.40
C THR A 4 -14.63 -31.22 9.77
N ARG A 5 -14.13 -32.12 8.91
CA ARG A 5 -12.82 -32.75 9.08
C ARG A 5 -11.69 -31.73 8.89
N PHE A 6 -11.83 -30.83 7.94
CA PHE A 6 -10.87 -29.74 7.72
C PHE A 6 -10.76 -28.83 8.95
N LEU A 7 -11.90 -28.37 9.48
CA LEU A 7 -11.91 -27.52 10.69
C LEU A 7 -11.32 -28.25 11.91
N ALA A 8 -11.51 -29.56 12.03
CA ALA A 8 -10.90 -30.34 13.11
C ALA A 8 -9.37 -30.41 12.94
N ALA A 9 -8.87 -30.64 11.70
CA ALA A 9 -7.44 -30.64 11.39
C ALA A 9 -6.82 -29.26 11.62
N LEU A 10 -7.51 -28.19 11.20
CA LEU A 10 -7.07 -26.81 11.38
C LEU A 10 -6.90 -26.45 12.87
N ARG A 11 -7.85 -26.86 13.73
CA ARG A 11 -7.73 -26.71 15.19
C ARG A 11 -6.60 -27.55 15.78
N GLY A 12 -6.25 -28.65 15.14
CA GLY A 12 -5.13 -29.54 15.51
C GLY A 12 -3.75 -28.93 15.31
N LEU A 13 -3.64 -27.82 14.54
CA LEU A 13 -2.37 -27.09 14.33
C LEU A 13 -1.91 -26.29 15.58
N GLY A 14 -2.63 -26.34 16.68
CA GLY A 14 -2.24 -25.65 17.91
C GLY A 14 -2.51 -24.15 17.92
N LEU A 15 -3.35 -23.66 17.01
CA LEU A 15 -3.69 -22.23 16.87
C LEU A 15 -4.62 -21.69 17.99
N GLY A 16 -5.03 -22.55 18.93
CA GLY A 16 -5.89 -22.17 20.04
C GLY A 16 -7.23 -21.56 19.61
N GLY A 17 -7.66 -20.49 20.27
CA GLY A 17 -8.89 -19.75 19.96
C GLY A 17 -8.83 -18.88 18.70
N ARG A 18 -7.75 -18.94 17.91
CA ARG A 18 -7.50 -18.11 16.73
C ARG A 18 -8.10 -18.69 15.42
N VAL A 19 -8.80 -19.83 15.51
CA VAL A 19 -9.65 -20.36 14.44
C VAL A 19 -11.08 -19.91 14.69
N LEU A 20 -11.51 -18.85 14.01
CA LEU A 20 -12.81 -18.22 14.16
C LEU A 20 -13.84 -18.90 13.27
N THR A 21 -14.99 -19.28 13.84
CA THR A 21 -16.07 -19.94 13.09
C THR A 21 -17.45 -19.41 13.44
N ALA A 22 -17.55 -18.57 14.49
CA ALA A 22 -18.82 -17.98 14.90
C ALA A 22 -19.26 -16.89 13.91
N GLU A 23 -20.52 -16.83 13.59
CA GLU A 23 -21.10 -15.93 12.59
C GLU A 23 -20.71 -14.46 12.79
N ALA A 24 -20.84 -13.98 14.04
CA ALA A 24 -20.47 -12.59 14.38
C ALA A 24 -18.98 -12.29 14.16
N GLN A 25 -18.09 -13.28 14.33
CA GLN A 25 -16.66 -13.14 14.06
C GLN A 25 -16.35 -13.12 12.57
N LEU A 26 -17.04 -13.95 11.78
CA LEU A 26 -16.85 -14.05 10.34
C LEU A 26 -17.36 -12.82 9.59
N ALA A 27 -18.36 -12.13 10.13
CA ALA A 27 -18.99 -10.97 9.49
C ALA A 27 -17.97 -9.86 9.14
N ALA A 28 -16.98 -9.60 10.01
CA ALA A 28 -15.94 -8.60 9.79
C ALA A 28 -14.99 -8.95 8.61
N PHE A 29 -14.97 -10.20 8.17
CA PHE A 29 -14.10 -10.69 7.10
C PHE A 29 -14.89 -11.00 5.81
N GLY A 30 -16.17 -10.75 5.80
CA GLY A 30 -17.05 -11.03 4.67
C GLY A 30 -17.09 -9.94 3.60
N SER A 31 -16.47 -8.78 3.84
CA SER A 31 -16.30 -7.69 2.87
C SER A 31 -14.94 -7.03 3.04
N ASP A 32 -14.51 -6.28 2.05
CA ASP A 32 -13.41 -5.31 2.15
C ASP A 32 -13.98 -3.87 2.14
N ALA A 33 -13.16 -2.88 1.76
CA ALA A 33 -13.63 -1.50 1.65
C ALA A 33 -14.58 -1.29 0.45
N LEU A 34 -14.60 -2.20 -0.51
CA LEU A 34 -15.65 -2.27 -1.53
C LEU A 34 -16.86 -3.02 -0.97
N THR A 35 -17.74 -2.30 -0.30
CA THR A 35 -18.90 -2.87 0.41
C THR A 35 -20.02 -3.42 -0.50
N ALA A 36 -19.83 -3.36 -1.83
CA ALA A 36 -20.80 -3.89 -2.79
C ALA A 36 -20.82 -5.44 -2.85
N PHE A 37 -19.74 -6.08 -2.40
CA PHE A 37 -19.61 -7.53 -2.42
C PHE A 37 -19.46 -8.09 -1.02
N HIS A 38 -20.12 -9.20 -0.77
CA HIS A 38 -20.06 -9.93 0.48
C HIS A 38 -19.88 -11.42 0.22
N GLN A 39 -18.87 -12.03 0.81
CA GLN A 39 -18.66 -13.46 0.76
C GLN A 39 -18.24 -13.98 2.13
N ARG A 40 -19.07 -14.83 2.73
CA ARG A 40 -18.79 -15.39 4.05
C ARG A 40 -17.73 -16.48 3.96
N PRO A 41 -16.63 -16.41 4.72
CA PRO A 41 -15.67 -17.50 4.82
C PRO A 41 -16.21 -18.69 5.62
N LEU A 42 -15.68 -19.88 5.36
CA LEU A 42 -15.90 -21.07 6.20
C LEU A 42 -15.29 -20.87 7.60
N ALA A 43 -14.11 -20.28 7.65
CA ALA A 43 -13.39 -19.92 8.87
C ALA A 43 -12.43 -18.77 8.60
N VAL A 44 -12.03 -18.10 9.68
CA VAL A 44 -10.92 -17.15 9.67
C VAL A 44 -9.84 -17.70 10.59
N VAL A 45 -8.60 -17.74 10.11
CA VAL A 45 -7.44 -18.16 10.88
C VAL A 45 -6.56 -16.94 11.12
N VAL A 46 -6.42 -16.53 12.38
CA VAL A 46 -5.53 -15.44 12.76
C VAL A 46 -4.16 -16.04 13.08
N VAL A 47 -3.17 -15.78 12.25
CA VAL A 47 -1.81 -16.29 12.40
C VAL A 47 -0.90 -15.29 13.12
N GLU A 48 0.09 -15.81 13.86
CA GLU A 48 1.04 -15.01 14.66
C GLU A 48 2.51 -15.31 14.30
N SER A 49 2.75 -16.21 13.34
CA SER A 49 4.09 -16.50 12.84
C SER A 49 4.09 -17.01 11.41
N ALA A 50 5.21 -16.86 10.71
CA ALA A 50 5.42 -17.43 9.37
C ALA A 50 5.21 -18.94 9.36
N ALA A 51 5.68 -19.64 10.39
CA ALA A 51 5.50 -21.10 10.52
C ALA A 51 4.02 -21.50 10.60
N GLU A 52 3.17 -20.69 11.22
CA GLU A 52 1.72 -20.94 11.23
C GLU A 52 1.11 -20.71 9.83
N VAL A 53 1.57 -19.70 9.07
CA VAL A 53 1.15 -19.52 7.68
C VAL A 53 1.51 -20.76 6.86
N GLU A 54 2.77 -21.22 6.92
CA GLU A 54 3.24 -22.43 6.22
C GLU A 54 2.37 -23.64 6.55
N ALA A 55 2.09 -23.87 7.85
CA ALA A 55 1.28 -25.02 8.29
C ALA A 55 -0.18 -24.94 7.80
N VAL A 56 -0.79 -23.76 7.87
CA VAL A 56 -2.17 -23.55 7.42
C VAL A 56 -2.28 -23.70 5.90
N VAL A 57 -1.36 -23.08 5.14
CA VAL A 57 -1.34 -23.18 3.67
C VAL A 57 -1.13 -24.62 3.23
N ARG A 58 -0.19 -25.35 3.84
CA ARG A 58 0.04 -26.78 3.56
C ARG A 58 -1.21 -27.63 3.81
N LEU A 59 -1.89 -27.40 4.92
CA LEU A 59 -3.17 -28.08 5.20
C LEU A 59 -4.24 -27.76 4.16
N CYS A 60 -4.33 -26.49 3.73
CA CYS A 60 -5.24 -26.08 2.65
C CYS A 60 -4.91 -26.79 1.33
N HIS A 61 -3.64 -26.84 0.97
CA HIS A 61 -3.16 -27.52 -0.23
C HIS A 61 -3.53 -29.01 -0.23
N GLU A 62 -3.18 -29.73 0.85
CA GLU A 62 -3.48 -31.17 1.01
C GLU A 62 -4.98 -31.45 1.01
N ALA A 63 -5.78 -30.54 1.54
CA ALA A 63 -7.24 -30.68 1.62
C ALA A 63 -7.97 -30.23 0.35
N GLY A 64 -7.31 -29.55 -0.58
CA GLY A 64 -7.95 -28.84 -1.70
C GLY A 64 -8.87 -27.71 -1.22
N MET A 65 -8.52 -27.06 -0.10
CA MET A 65 -9.30 -25.99 0.52
C MET A 65 -8.87 -24.63 -0.03
N PRO A 66 -9.77 -23.86 -0.67
CA PRO A 66 -9.45 -22.52 -1.10
C PRO A 66 -9.17 -21.59 0.09
N PHE A 67 -8.22 -20.67 -0.09
CA PHE A 67 -7.91 -19.67 0.91
C PHE A 67 -7.59 -18.32 0.28
N VAL A 68 -7.73 -17.26 1.07
CA VAL A 68 -7.25 -15.91 0.75
C VAL A 68 -6.50 -15.33 1.94
N ALA A 69 -5.37 -14.69 1.69
CA ALA A 69 -4.67 -13.90 2.69
C ALA A 69 -5.36 -12.54 2.87
N ARG A 70 -5.38 -12.02 4.10
CA ARG A 70 -5.98 -10.74 4.40
C ARG A 70 -5.16 -9.94 5.42
N GLY A 71 -4.83 -8.71 5.08
CA GLY A 71 -4.40 -7.67 6.01
C GLY A 71 -5.60 -6.91 6.59
N SER A 72 -5.58 -5.60 6.55
CA SER A 72 -6.66 -4.74 7.09
C SER A 72 -7.94 -4.73 6.25
N GLY A 73 -7.91 -5.24 5.01
CA GLY A 73 -9.09 -5.27 4.13
C GLY A 73 -9.48 -3.91 3.56
N THR A 74 -8.53 -3.02 3.36
CA THR A 74 -8.71 -1.68 2.79
C THR A 74 -8.82 -1.67 1.26
N SER A 75 -8.76 -2.84 0.62
CA SER A 75 -8.90 -3.02 -0.82
C SER A 75 -10.27 -2.55 -1.33
N LEU A 76 -10.27 -2.02 -2.56
CA LEU A 76 -11.48 -1.63 -3.30
C LEU A 76 -11.77 -2.56 -4.49
N SER A 77 -11.13 -3.74 -4.57
CA SER A 77 -11.21 -4.67 -5.71
C SER A 77 -11.77 -6.05 -5.34
N GLY A 78 -12.14 -6.26 -4.07
CA GLY A 78 -12.63 -7.57 -3.61
C GLY A 78 -11.52 -8.62 -3.42
N GLY A 79 -10.23 -8.25 -3.56
CA GLY A 79 -9.10 -9.21 -3.52
C GLY A 79 -8.87 -9.90 -2.18
N SER A 80 -9.43 -9.38 -1.10
CA SER A 80 -9.37 -9.99 0.23
C SER A 80 -10.59 -10.81 0.61
N LEU A 81 -11.57 -10.96 -0.32
CA LEU A 81 -12.76 -11.77 -0.10
C LEU A 81 -12.49 -13.25 -0.38
N PRO A 82 -12.96 -14.16 0.46
CA PRO A 82 -12.83 -15.59 0.20
C PRO A 82 -13.69 -16.00 -0.99
N VAL A 83 -13.28 -17.05 -1.70
CA VAL A 83 -14.19 -17.78 -2.60
C VAL A 83 -15.18 -18.60 -1.76
N ASP A 84 -16.29 -19.06 -2.40
CA ASP A 84 -17.30 -19.85 -1.72
C ASP A 84 -16.68 -21.11 -1.06
N GLY A 85 -17.02 -21.32 0.21
CA GLY A 85 -16.47 -22.41 1.02
C GLY A 85 -15.00 -22.25 1.42
N GLY A 86 -14.32 -21.18 1.03
CA GLY A 86 -12.91 -20.93 1.37
C GLY A 86 -12.72 -20.35 2.77
N ILE A 87 -11.46 -20.27 3.19
CA ILE A 87 -11.06 -19.65 4.47
C ILE A 87 -10.29 -18.34 4.24
N VAL A 88 -10.27 -17.51 5.27
CA VAL A 88 -9.41 -16.32 5.33
C VAL A 88 -8.23 -16.59 6.27
N ILE A 89 -7.01 -16.31 5.80
CA ILE A 89 -5.80 -16.30 6.62
C ILE A 89 -5.51 -14.83 6.97
N ALA A 90 -5.80 -14.44 8.20
CA ALA A 90 -5.64 -13.07 8.67
C ALA A 90 -4.22 -12.84 9.20
N LEU A 91 -3.49 -11.92 8.58
CA LEU A 91 -2.07 -11.63 8.83
C LEU A 91 -1.84 -10.48 9.80
N ASN A 92 -2.90 -9.85 10.33
CA ASN A 92 -2.84 -8.64 11.14
C ASN A 92 -2.03 -8.76 12.43
N ARG A 93 -1.67 -9.97 12.86
CA ARG A 93 -0.82 -10.21 14.03
C ARG A 93 0.64 -10.52 13.70
N LEU A 94 0.98 -10.54 12.42
CA LEU A 94 2.35 -10.47 11.93
C LEU A 94 2.65 -8.99 11.63
N ASP A 95 2.73 -8.15 12.64
CA ASP A 95 2.66 -6.69 12.53
C ASP A 95 3.95 -5.96 12.94
N ARG A 96 5.03 -6.71 13.15
CA ARG A 96 6.27 -6.13 13.65
C ARG A 96 7.12 -5.49 12.56
N VAL A 97 7.75 -4.35 12.90
CA VAL A 97 8.97 -3.89 12.25
C VAL A 97 10.13 -4.62 12.92
N LEU A 98 10.75 -5.56 12.21
CA LEU A 98 11.75 -6.48 12.75
C LEU A 98 13.11 -5.82 12.91
N ALA A 99 13.50 -4.99 11.94
CA ALA A 99 14.75 -4.25 11.94
C ALA A 99 14.66 -2.97 11.09
N VAL A 100 15.44 -1.97 11.45
CA VAL A 100 15.77 -0.80 10.63
C VAL A 100 17.27 -0.69 10.57
N ASP A 101 17.85 -0.72 9.38
CA ASP A 101 19.27 -0.47 9.13
C ASP A 101 19.43 0.91 8.46
N PRO A 102 19.88 1.93 9.21
CA PRO A 102 20.02 3.28 8.68
C PRO A 102 21.16 3.43 7.65
N GLU A 103 22.20 2.60 7.74
CA GLU A 103 23.35 2.66 6.82
C GLU A 103 22.96 2.09 5.45
N ALA A 104 22.31 0.93 5.45
CA ALA A 104 21.78 0.32 4.24
C ALA A 104 20.47 0.98 3.75
N ARG A 105 19.83 1.80 4.60
CA ARG A 105 18.53 2.43 4.35
C ARG A 105 17.44 1.39 4.03
N ILE A 106 17.35 0.37 4.85
CA ILE A 106 16.36 -0.69 4.73
C ILE A 106 15.56 -0.87 6.02
N ALA A 107 14.35 -1.39 5.87
CA ALA A 107 13.55 -1.92 6.97
C ALA A 107 13.13 -3.35 6.64
N VAL A 108 13.22 -4.25 7.62
CA VAL A 108 12.67 -5.62 7.53
C VAL A 108 11.40 -5.66 8.35
N VAL A 109 10.30 -6.07 7.72
CA VAL A 109 8.96 -5.98 8.32
C VAL A 109 8.14 -7.23 8.07
N GLU A 110 7.20 -7.50 8.96
CA GLU A 110 6.16 -8.50 8.77
C GLU A 110 5.01 -7.94 7.92
N PRO A 111 4.22 -8.78 7.23
CA PRO A 111 3.21 -8.34 6.27
C PRO A 111 2.02 -7.60 6.90
N GLY A 112 1.74 -7.80 8.18
CA GLY A 112 0.69 -7.11 8.92
C GLY A 112 1.12 -5.76 9.49
N ALA A 113 2.40 -5.37 9.37
CA ALA A 113 2.88 -4.05 9.76
C ALA A 113 2.11 -2.96 9.00
N ILE A 114 1.66 -1.94 9.72
CA ILE A 114 0.96 -0.80 9.12
C ILE A 114 1.97 0.03 8.32
N ASN A 115 1.56 0.49 7.13
CA ASN A 115 2.43 1.26 6.24
C ASN A 115 3.08 2.45 6.97
N LEU A 116 2.30 3.26 7.68
CA LEU A 116 2.78 4.44 8.39
C LEU A 116 3.72 4.10 9.55
N ASP A 117 3.56 2.93 10.19
CA ASP A 117 4.40 2.50 11.31
C ASP A 117 5.84 2.20 10.86
N VAL A 118 6.03 1.81 9.59
CA VAL A 118 7.37 1.64 9.01
C VAL A 118 8.11 2.98 8.97
N SER A 119 7.42 4.05 8.50
CA SER A 119 7.98 5.41 8.52
C SER A 119 8.22 5.90 9.94
N ALA A 120 7.32 5.61 10.88
CA ALA A 120 7.48 5.98 12.29
C ALA A 120 8.70 5.29 12.92
N ALA A 121 8.97 4.03 12.59
CA ALA A 121 10.14 3.30 13.05
C ALA A 121 11.46 3.84 12.43
N ALA A 122 11.42 4.32 11.17
CA ALA A 122 12.56 4.87 10.46
C ALA A 122 12.86 6.34 10.81
N ALA A 123 11.87 7.10 11.27
CA ALA A 123 11.97 8.54 11.56
C ALA A 123 13.10 8.94 12.51
N PRO A 124 13.44 8.19 13.60
CA PRO A 124 14.58 8.52 14.46
C PRO A 124 15.93 8.56 13.73
N HIS A 125 16.01 7.96 12.54
CA HIS A 125 17.18 7.91 11.69
C HIS A 125 17.14 8.90 10.52
N GLY A 126 16.12 9.78 10.46
CA GLY A 126 15.91 10.71 9.35
C GLY A 126 15.49 10.02 8.05
N LEU A 127 14.84 8.85 8.17
CA LEU A 127 14.39 8.04 7.05
C LEU A 127 12.87 7.87 7.08
N ALA A 128 12.28 7.55 5.91
CA ALA A 128 10.86 7.24 5.74
C ALA A 128 10.65 6.15 4.69
N TYR A 129 9.50 5.49 4.73
CA TYR A 129 9.00 4.61 3.69
C TYR A 129 8.14 5.43 2.74
N ALA A 130 8.57 5.56 1.49
CA ALA A 130 7.99 6.53 0.56
C ALA A 130 6.57 6.22 0.04
N PRO A 131 6.17 4.95 -0.26
CA PRO A 131 4.81 4.67 -0.71
C PRO A 131 3.75 5.06 0.32
N ASP A 132 2.83 5.95 -0.07
CA ASP A 132 1.89 6.63 0.81
C ASP A 132 0.42 6.48 0.36
N PRO A 133 -0.11 5.26 0.23
CA PRO A 133 -1.51 5.09 -0.15
C PRO A 133 -2.43 5.87 0.81
N SER A 134 -3.57 6.35 0.32
CA SER A 134 -4.54 7.11 1.13
C SER A 134 -4.98 6.40 2.42
N SER A 135 -4.84 5.09 2.47
CA SER A 135 -5.09 4.23 3.63
C SER A 135 -3.84 3.94 4.47
N GLN A 136 -2.72 4.65 4.29
CA GLN A 136 -1.43 4.35 4.95
C GLN A 136 -1.49 4.19 6.48
N SER A 137 -2.45 4.87 7.13
CA SER A 137 -2.64 4.77 8.59
C SER A 137 -3.29 3.45 9.06
N ILE A 138 -3.80 2.64 8.12
CA ILE A 138 -4.53 1.39 8.44
C ILE A 138 -4.21 0.24 7.51
N CYS A 139 -3.69 0.48 6.30
CA CYS A 139 -3.30 -0.59 5.38
C CYS A 139 -2.01 -1.26 5.84
N THR A 140 -1.85 -2.53 5.46
CA THR A 140 -0.69 -3.34 5.83
C THR A 140 0.29 -3.48 4.67
N ILE A 141 1.57 -3.70 4.99
CA ILE A 141 2.62 -3.91 3.98
C ILE A 141 2.28 -5.09 3.07
N GLY A 142 1.76 -6.22 3.61
CA GLY A 142 1.34 -7.35 2.78
C GLY A 142 0.21 -7.00 1.80
N GLY A 143 -0.72 -6.12 2.20
CA GLY A 143 -1.73 -5.56 1.31
C GLY A 143 -1.13 -4.64 0.25
N ASN A 144 -0.17 -3.79 0.62
CA ASN A 144 0.54 -2.93 -0.32
C ASN A 144 1.32 -3.74 -1.37
N LEU A 145 2.00 -4.82 -0.95
CA LEU A 145 2.68 -5.77 -1.85
C LEU A 145 1.71 -6.41 -2.83
N ALA A 146 0.58 -6.96 -2.33
CA ALA A 146 -0.40 -7.65 -3.16
C ALA A 146 -0.98 -6.74 -4.25
N PHE A 147 -1.23 -5.47 -3.96
CA PHE A 147 -1.81 -4.50 -4.88
C PHE A 147 -0.78 -3.68 -5.66
N ASN A 148 0.49 -3.74 -5.32
CA ASN A 148 1.49 -2.78 -5.75
C ASN A 148 0.98 -1.35 -5.47
N SER A 149 0.61 -1.08 -4.22
CA SER A 149 -0.04 0.16 -3.84
C SER A 149 0.84 1.38 -4.12
N GLY A 150 0.20 2.46 -4.53
CA GLY A 150 0.80 3.77 -4.69
C GLY A 150 0.04 4.83 -3.89
N GLY A 151 0.45 6.08 -4.00
CA GLY A 151 -0.16 7.24 -3.35
C GLY A 151 0.12 8.52 -4.12
N ALA A 152 -0.06 9.67 -3.48
CA ALA A 152 0.15 10.98 -4.09
C ALA A 152 1.62 11.18 -4.55
N HIS A 153 2.57 10.59 -3.83
CA HIS A 153 4.01 10.74 -4.09
C HIS A 153 4.59 9.77 -5.14
N CYS A 154 3.72 9.02 -5.85
CA CYS A 154 4.15 8.04 -6.86
C CYS A 154 4.90 8.67 -8.05
N LEU A 155 4.63 9.93 -8.37
CA LEU A 155 5.28 10.58 -9.51
C LEU A 155 6.80 10.61 -9.36
N LYS A 156 7.29 10.88 -8.15
CA LYS A 156 8.72 10.95 -7.83
C LYS A 156 9.26 9.62 -7.30
N HIS A 157 8.55 9.00 -6.37
CA HIS A 157 9.05 7.84 -5.65
C HIS A 157 8.65 6.50 -6.26
N GLY A 158 7.64 6.48 -7.12
CA GLY A 158 7.09 5.23 -7.67
C GLY A 158 6.11 4.55 -6.68
N MET A 159 5.82 3.30 -6.96
CA MET A 159 4.87 2.47 -6.23
C MET A 159 5.58 1.50 -5.26
N THR A 160 4.85 0.66 -4.56
CA THR A 160 5.39 -0.35 -3.62
C THR A 160 6.54 -1.16 -4.24
N ALA A 161 6.39 -1.65 -5.49
CA ALA A 161 7.41 -2.46 -6.16
C ALA A 161 8.78 -1.75 -6.28
N ASN A 162 8.80 -0.42 -6.37
CA ASN A 162 10.05 0.36 -6.43
C ASN A 162 10.81 0.38 -5.11
N HIS A 163 10.18 -0.06 -4.03
CA HIS A 163 10.71 -0.03 -2.67
C HIS A 163 10.85 -1.41 -2.03
N VAL A 164 10.60 -2.49 -2.76
CA VAL A 164 10.76 -3.87 -2.28
C VAL A 164 12.07 -4.43 -2.79
N LEU A 165 12.96 -4.80 -1.88
CA LEU A 165 14.28 -5.39 -2.18
C LEU A 165 14.23 -6.91 -2.06
N GLY A 166 13.52 -7.44 -1.07
CA GLY A 166 13.42 -8.86 -0.83
C GLY A 166 12.10 -9.23 -0.17
N LEU A 167 11.71 -10.49 -0.34
CA LEU A 167 10.51 -11.07 0.24
C LEU A 167 10.80 -12.50 0.71
N ARG A 168 10.22 -12.86 1.85
CA ARG A 168 9.98 -14.25 2.19
C ARG A 168 8.51 -14.57 1.93
N VAL A 169 8.29 -15.58 1.09
CA VAL A 169 6.95 -15.93 0.57
C VAL A 169 6.63 -17.38 0.86
N VAL A 170 5.42 -17.66 1.33
CA VAL A 170 4.85 -18.99 1.43
C VAL A 170 4.07 -19.28 0.15
N LEU A 171 4.54 -20.26 -0.63
CA LEU A 171 3.93 -20.69 -1.88
C LEU A 171 2.61 -21.46 -1.62
N PRO A 172 1.76 -21.68 -2.66
CA PRO A 172 0.46 -22.34 -2.49
C PRO A 172 0.51 -23.77 -1.96
N ASP A 173 1.66 -24.44 -1.99
CA ASP A 173 1.89 -25.78 -1.40
C ASP A 173 2.38 -25.74 0.06
N GLY A 174 2.63 -24.53 0.59
CA GLY A 174 3.14 -24.29 1.94
C GLY A 174 4.67 -24.33 2.04
N GLU A 175 5.41 -24.36 0.92
CA GLU A 175 6.86 -24.16 0.92
C GLU A 175 7.20 -22.69 1.05
N ALA A 176 8.21 -22.36 1.88
CA ALA A 176 8.71 -20.99 2.01
C ALA A 176 9.92 -20.78 1.10
N VAL A 177 9.92 -19.67 0.37
CA VAL A 177 11.00 -19.26 -0.55
C VAL A 177 11.42 -17.82 -0.27
N GLU A 178 12.70 -17.54 -0.56
CA GLU A 178 13.24 -16.18 -0.53
C GLU A 178 13.32 -15.63 -1.95
N LEU A 179 12.86 -14.39 -2.16
CA LEU A 179 12.89 -13.65 -3.41
C LEU A 179 13.68 -12.37 -3.20
N GLY A 180 14.60 -12.02 -4.13
CA GLY A 180 15.44 -10.82 -3.98
C GLY A 180 16.46 -10.93 -2.85
N GLY A 181 16.65 -9.86 -2.09
CA GLY A 181 17.63 -9.77 -1.01
C GLY A 181 17.56 -8.44 -0.25
N ASP A 182 18.71 -7.88 0.07
CA ASP A 182 18.88 -6.59 0.77
C ASP A 182 19.33 -5.45 -0.16
N SER A 183 19.45 -5.73 -1.44
CA SER A 183 19.87 -4.78 -2.47
C SER A 183 19.08 -4.98 -3.77
N THR A 184 19.22 -4.03 -4.70
CA THR A 184 18.65 -4.15 -6.05
C THR A 184 19.49 -5.01 -7.00
N GLU A 185 20.66 -5.46 -6.55
CA GLU A 185 21.57 -6.29 -7.35
C GLU A 185 21.27 -7.77 -7.11
N HIS A 186 20.46 -8.36 -7.99
CA HIS A 186 20.23 -9.80 -7.99
C HIS A 186 20.48 -10.40 -9.36
N VAL A 187 20.88 -11.66 -9.35
CA VAL A 187 21.12 -12.43 -10.56
C VAL A 187 19.82 -13.17 -10.93
N GLY A 188 19.37 -12.98 -12.17
CA GLY A 188 18.20 -13.68 -12.69
C GLY A 188 16.98 -12.77 -12.89
N PRO A 189 15.78 -13.37 -13.05
CA PRO A 189 14.54 -12.63 -13.19
C PRO A 189 14.18 -11.85 -11.91
N ASP A 190 13.50 -10.71 -12.08
CA ASP A 190 12.96 -9.93 -10.97
C ASP A 190 11.70 -10.59 -10.38
N TRP A 191 11.93 -11.55 -9.47
CA TRP A 191 10.85 -12.26 -8.80
C TRP A 191 10.10 -11.38 -7.79
N THR A 192 10.77 -10.41 -7.17
CA THR A 192 10.13 -9.44 -6.26
C THR A 192 9.15 -8.55 -7.01
N GLY A 193 9.57 -7.99 -8.15
CA GLY A 193 8.70 -7.20 -9.01
C GLY A 193 7.53 -8.00 -9.59
N MET A 194 7.74 -9.28 -9.92
CA MET A 194 6.67 -10.17 -10.36
C MET A 194 5.66 -10.48 -9.23
N PHE A 195 6.12 -10.57 -7.99
CA PHE A 195 5.26 -10.82 -6.83
C PHE A 195 4.43 -9.60 -6.45
N CYS A 196 4.99 -8.38 -6.57
CA CYS A 196 4.29 -7.14 -6.29
C CYS A 196 3.16 -6.92 -7.31
N GLY A 197 1.92 -6.79 -6.81
CA GLY A 197 0.74 -6.65 -7.65
C GLY A 197 0.13 -7.98 -8.11
N CYS A 198 0.57 -9.12 -7.56
CA CYS A 198 -0.02 -10.43 -7.86
C CYS A 198 -1.37 -10.69 -7.18
N GLU A 199 -1.87 -9.76 -6.38
CA GLU A 199 -3.14 -9.85 -5.63
C GLU A 199 -3.27 -11.14 -4.78
N GLY A 200 -2.11 -11.65 -4.28
CA GLY A 200 -2.07 -12.87 -3.46
C GLY A 200 -2.15 -14.18 -4.25
N LEU A 201 -2.14 -14.14 -5.59
CA LEU A 201 -2.30 -15.34 -6.43
C LEU A 201 -1.05 -16.24 -6.45
N PHE A 202 0.13 -15.69 -6.16
CA PHE A 202 1.39 -16.45 -6.23
C PHE A 202 1.85 -16.99 -4.88
N GLY A 203 1.27 -16.51 -3.79
CA GLY A 203 1.62 -16.91 -2.43
C GLY A 203 1.32 -15.83 -1.41
N ILE A 204 1.79 -16.05 -0.18
CA ILE A 204 1.61 -15.14 0.95
C ILE A 204 2.99 -14.62 1.38
N ALA A 205 3.23 -13.31 1.25
CA ALA A 205 4.41 -12.69 1.85
C ALA A 205 4.31 -12.78 3.39
N VAL A 206 5.37 -13.24 4.03
CA VAL A 206 5.49 -13.36 5.50
C VAL A 206 6.58 -12.47 6.07
N GLU A 207 7.46 -11.95 5.21
CA GLU A 207 8.47 -10.94 5.55
C GLU A 207 8.80 -10.12 4.29
N ALA A 208 9.11 -8.84 4.46
CA ALA A 208 9.54 -7.95 3.39
C ALA A 208 10.74 -7.12 3.82
N THR A 209 11.73 -7.00 2.93
CA THR A 209 12.83 -6.05 3.02
C THR A 209 12.50 -4.85 2.15
N LEU A 210 12.33 -3.70 2.79
CA LEU A 210 11.87 -2.46 2.18
C LEU A 210 13.00 -1.43 2.11
N ARG A 211 13.10 -0.72 0.98
CA ARG A 211 13.98 0.43 0.82
C ARG A 211 13.37 1.66 1.47
N LEU A 212 14.17 2.34 2.28
CA LEU A 212 13.84 3.63 2.89
C LEU A 212 14.46 4.77 2.10
N VAL A 213 13.86 5.95 2.20
CA VAL A 213 14.36 7.20 1.61
C VAL A 213 14.68 8.20 2.73
N PRO A 214 15.63 9.13 2.53
CA PRO A 214 15.83 10.23 3.45
C PRO A 214 14.56 11.09 3.54
N VAL A 215 14.25 11.59 4.75
CA VAL A 215 13.22 12.62 4.92
C VAL A 215 13.74 13.90 4.24
N PRO A 216 12.94 14.55 3.38
CA PRO A 216 13.37 15.76 2.67
C PRO A 216 13.63 16.91 3.64
N GLU A 217 14.61 17.75 3.31
CA GLU A 217 14.94 18.94 4.10
C GLU A 217 13.82 19.98 4.04
N SER A 218 13.22 20.13 2.88
CA SER A 218 12.16 21.11 2.61
C SER A 218 11.05 20.51 1.78
N VAL A 219 9.82 20.93 2.09
CA VAL A 219 8.61 20.66 1.29
C VAL A 219 7.92 21.98 1.02
N ARG A 220 7.49 22.19 -0.23
CA ARG A 220 6.71 23.36 -0.64
C ARG A 220 5.54 22.94 -1.50
N THR A 221 4.42 23.59 -1.30
CA THR A 221 3.19 23.30 -2.02
C THR A 221 2.70 24.55 -2.74
N ALA A 222 2.40 24.43 -4.03
CA ALA A 222 1.69 25.42 -4.82
C ALA A 222 0.27 24.94 -5.08
N LEU A 223 -0.70 25.83 -4.95
CA LEU A 223 -2.11 25.61 -5.25
C LEU A 223 -2.55 26.57 -6.33
N ALA A 224 -3.01 26.07 -7.47
CA ALA A 224 -3.45 26.86 -8.61
C ALA A 224 -4.91 26.55 -8.97
N VAL A 225 -5.70 27.58 -9.25
CA VAL A 225 -7.11 27.48 -9.63
C VAL A 225 -7.26 27.76 -11.11
N PHE A 226 -8.06 26.96 -11.78
CA PHE A 226 -8.32 27.06 -13.22
C PHE A 226 -9.82 27.18 -13.51
N ASP A 227 -10.13 27.81 -14.64
CA ASP A 227 -11.49 27.95 -15.20
C ASP A 227 -11.91 26.74 -16.04
N SER A 228 -11.03 25.76 -16.21
CA SER A 228 -11.35 24.48 -16.84
C SER A 228 -10.38 23.37 -16.40
N LEU A 229 -10.86 22.14 -16.39
CA LEU A 229 -10.07 20.95 -16.13
C LEU A 229 -8.98 20.73 -17.19
N GLU A 230 -9.26 21.10 -18.45
CA GLU A 230 -8.33 21.00 -19.56
C GLU A 230 -7.08 21.86 -19.32
N ARG A 231 -7.25 23.13 -18.88
CA ARG A 231 -6.12 24.01 -18.55
C ARG A 231 -5.28 23.51 -17.40
N ALA A 232 -5.93 22.92 -16.38
CA ALA A 232 -5.19 22.27 -15.31
C ALA A 232 -4.34 21.10 -15.83
N GLY A 233 -4.88 20.30 -16.75
CA GLY A 233 -4.15 19.23 -17.43
C GLY A 233 -2.98 19.74 -18.30
N ASP A 234 -3.19 20.84 -19.05
CA ASP A 234 -2.13 21.48 -19.81
C ASP A 234 -0.99 22.00 -18.93
N ALA A 235 -1.32 22.54 -17.75
CA ALA A 235 -0.33 22.95 -16.76
C ALA A 235 0.50 21.77 -16.24
N VAL A 236 -0.12 20.64 -15.94
CA VAL A 236 0.60 19.40 -15.59
C VAL A 236 1.54 18.97 -16.70
N ALA A 237 1.06 18.95 -17.96
CA ALA A 237 1.88 18.59 -19.11
C ALA A 237 3.05 19.56 -19.30
N ALA A 238 2.86 20.85 -19.07
CA ALA A 238 3.93 21.85 -19.16
C ALA A 238 4.99 21.66 -18.06
N ILE A 239 4.59 21.37 -16.82
CA ILE A 239 5.52 21.11 -15.70
C ILE A 239 6.38 19.89 -16.00
N VAL A 240 5.77 18.75 -16.40
CA VAL A 240 6.50 17.52 -16.75
C VAL A 240 7.36 17.74 -17.99
N GLY A 241 6.83 18.45 -19.00
CA GLY A 241 7.56 18.77 -20.24
C GLY A 241 8.77 19.67 -20.02
N ALA A 242 8.79 20.47 -18.96
CA ALA A 242 9.93 21.26 -18.53
C ALA A 242 11.02 20.41 -17.80
N GLY A 243 10.80 19.12 -17.59
CA GLY A 243 11.73 18.24 -16.88
C GLY A 243 11.67 18.35 -15.36
N LEU A 244 10.62 19.02 -14.82
CA LEU A 244 10.37 19.08 -13.39
C LEU A 244 9.65 17.80 -12.94
N VAL A 245 10.04 17.29 -11.78
CA VAL A 245 9.44 16.07 -11.20
C VAL A 245 8.95 16.39 -9.78
N PRO A 246 7.78 17.04 -9.65
CA PRO A 246 7.16 17.25 -8.34
C PRO A 246 6.97 15.92 -7.61
N VAL A 247 6.95 15.96 -6.28
CA VAL A 247 6.67 14.74 -5.51
C VAL A 247 5.21 14.34 -5.66
N ALA A 248 4.30 15.33 -5.75
CA ALA A 248 2.89 15.10 -6.02
C ALA A 248 2.31 16.17 -6.97
N MET A 249 1.36 15.76 -7.80
CA MET A 249 0.48 16.63 -8.58
C MET A 249 -0.93 16.07 -8.53
N GLU A 250 -1.84 16.80 -7.88
CA GLU A 250 -3.22 16.36 -7.65
C GLU A 250 -4.19 17.35 -8.28
N ILE A 251 -5.10 16.84 -9.11
CA ILE A 251 -6.17 17.64 -9.71
C ILE A 251 -7.51 17.30 -9.05
N MET A 252 -8.27 18.34 -8.70
CA MET A 252 -9.66 18.23 -8.29
C MET A 252 -10.55 18.99 -9.26
N ASP A 253 -11.67 18.38 -9.67
CA ASP A 253 -12.73 19.07 -10.39
C ASP A 253 -13.65 19.88 -9.44
N ALA A 254 -14.58 20.64 -10.01
CA ALA A 254 -15.49 21.47 -9.23
C ALA A 254 -16.31 20.67 -8.20
N LEU A 255 -16.73 19.43 -8.54
CA LEU A 255 -17.50 18.61 -7.62
C LEU A 255 -16.65 18.10 -6.46
N ALA A 256 -15.39 17.72 -6.71
CA ALA A 256 -14.47 17.31 -5.67
C ALA A 256 -14.11 18.48 -4.73
N ILE A 257 -13.91 19.67 -5.28
CA ILE A 257 -13.70 20.91 -4.50
C ILE A 257 -14.91 21.18 -3.60
N GLU A 258 -16.13 21.15 -4.15
CA GLU A 258 -17.36 21.37 -3.39
C GLU A 258 -17.55 20.31 -2.29
N ALA A 259 -17.29 19.06 -2.58
CA ALA A 259 -17.38 17.97 -1.61
C ALA A 259 -16.37 18.13 -0.47
N ALA A 260 -15.11 18.51 -0.77
CA ALA A 260 -14.08 18.79 0.23
C ALA A 260 -14.48 19.97 1.13
N GLU A 261 -14.98 21.06 0.55
CA GLU A 261 -15.43 22.24 1.29
C GLU A 261 -16.68 21.96 2.14
N ALA A 262 -17.59 21.08 1.68
CA ALA A 262 -18.75 20.68 2.47
C ALA A 262 -18.37 19.78 3.68
N SER A 263 -17.31 18.99 3.54
CA SER A 263 -16.87 18.00 4.54
C SER A 263 -15.85 18.57 5.52
N VAL A 264 -14.62 18.80 5.05
CA VAL A 264 -13.45 19.14 5.89
C VAL A 264 -13.09 20.63 5.88
N LYS A 265 -13.66 21.40 4.96
CA LYS A 265 -13.50 22.86 4.82
C LYS A 265 -12.03 23.34 4.80
N PRO A 266 -11.22 22.84 3.86
CA PRO A 266 -9.81 23.21 3.78
C PRO A 266 -9.58 24.66 3.35
N GLY A 267 -10.61 25.39 2.92
CA GLY A 267 -10.52 26.78 2.45
C GLY A 267 -10.05 26.88 1.00
N TYR A 268 -10.42 25.90 0.18
CA TYR A 268 -10.10 25.93 -1.24
C TYR A 268 -10.82 27.07 -1.97
N PRO A 269 -10.14 27.78 -2.87
CA PRO A 269 -10.78 28.74 -3.74
C PRO A 269 -11.80 28.06 -4.68
N ARG A 270 -12.83 28.79 -5.08
CA ARG A 270 -13.78 28.29 -6.07
C ARG A 270 -13.18 28.32 -7.46
N GLY A 271 -13.38 27.27 -8.25
CA GLY A 271 -12.93 27.14 -9.63
C GLY A 271 -13.53 25.89 -10.27
N GLU A 272 -13.35 25.77 -11.59
CA GLU A 272 -13.72 24.57 -12.34
C GLU A 272 -12.71 23.43 -12.11
N ALA A 273 -11.46 23.78 -11.82
CA ALA A 273 -10.42 22.83 -11.42
C ALA A 273 -9.41 23.48 -10.46
N LEU A 274 -8.81 22.66 -9.64
CA LEU A 274 -7.73 23.02 -8.71
C LEU A 274 -6.59 22.02 -8.91
N LEU A 275 -5.37 22.55 -9.07
CA LEU A 275 -4.13 21.77 -9.14
C LEU A 275 -3.28 22.07 -7.91
N ILE A 276 -2.91 21.02 -7.19
CA ILE A 276 -1.94 21.06 -6.10
C ILE A 276 -0.64 20.44 -6.63
N VAL A 277 0.46 21.16 -6.48
CA VAL A 277 1.81 20.71 -6.86
C VAL A 277 2.67 20.76 -5.62
N GLU A 278 3.23 19.61 -5.23
CA GLU A 278 4.12 19.51 -4.09
C GLU A 278 5.54 19.21 -4.56
N LEU A 279 6.51 19.93 -4.00
CA LEU A 279 7.94 19.82 -4.27
C LEU A 279 8.66 19.48 -2.98
N GLU A 280 9.66 18.62 -3.04
CA GLU A 280 10.47 18.23 -1.90
C GLU A 280 11.93 18.01 -2.27
N GLY A 281 12.83 18.27 -1.33
CA GLY A 281 14.27 18.06 -1.51
C GLY A 281 15.10 19.00 -0.67
N GLU A 282 16.27 19.40 -1.19
CA GLU A 282 17.13 20.43 -0.61
C GLU A 282 16.47 21.80 -0.74
N GLU A 283 16.53 22.65 0.29
CA GLU A 283 15.77 23.91 0.35
C GLU A 283 16.04 24.82 -0.85
N GLU A 284 17.30 25.01 -1.25
CA GLU A 284 17.65 25.88 -2.38
C GLU A 284 17.08 25.35 -3.72
N VAL A 285 17.07 24.04 -3.92
CA VAL A 285 16.53 23.41 -5.14
C VAL A 285 15.02 23.55 -5.16
N VAL A 286 14.36 23.27 -4.06
CA VAL A 286 12.89 23.37 -3.93
C VAL A 286 12.40 24.80 -4.19
N GLU A 287 13.10 25.83 -3.71
CA GLU A 287 12.72 27.24 -3.98
C GLU A 287 12.89 27.61 -5.46
N GLN A 288 13.93 27.11 -6.14
CA GLN A 288 14.12 27.31 -7.58
C GLN A 288 13.03 26.60 -8.40
N GLU A 289 12.73 25.34 -8.07
CA GLU A 289 11.68 24.57 -8.72
C GLU A 289 10.30 25.19 -8.49
N LEU A 290 10.01 25.67 -7.27
CA LEU A 290 8.76 26.36 -6.94
C LEU A 290 8.58 27.63 -7.80
N ALA A 291 9.64 28.39 -7.97
CA ALA A 291 9.59 29.59 -8.84
C ALA A 291 9.31 29.21 -10.31
N ALA A 292 9.93 28.13 -10.81
CA ALA A 292 9.71 27.62 -12.16
C ALA A 292 8.27 27.10 -12.32
N VAL A 293 7.78 26.29 -11.41
CA VAL A 293 6.38 25.79 -11.36
C VAL A 293 5.40 26.96 -11.35
N ALA A 294 5.62 27.96 -10.49
CA ALA A 294 4.76 29.12 -10.42
C ALA A 294 4.74 29.96 -11.74
N GLY A 295 5.84 29.98 -12.46
CA GLY A 295 5.92 30.56 -13.82
C GLY A 295 5.02 29.80 -14.80
N LEU A 296 5.20 28.47 -14.90
CA LEU A 296 4.41 27.62 -15.78
C LEU A 296 2.90 27.65 -15.47
N LEU A 297 2.53 27.68 -14.19
CA LEU A 297 1.13 27.80 -13.78
C LEU A 297 0.50 29.13 -14.22
N ARG A 298 1.25 30.24 -14.15
CA ARG A 298 0.79 31.55 -14.66
C ARG A 298 0.67 31.57 -16.18
N ASP A 299 1.62 30.96 -16.88
CA ASP A 299 1.61 30.84 -18.36
C ASP A 299 0.42 30.00 -18.83
N ALA A 300 0.01 28.98 -18.04
CA ALA A 300 -1.22 28.22 -18.24
C ALA A 300 -2.50 28.98 -17.84
N ALA A 301 -2.38 30.28 -17.53
CA ALA A 301 -3.48 31.17 -17.18
C ALA A 301 -4.29 30.70 -15.94
N CYS A 302 -3.61 30.26 -14.86
CA CYS A 302 -4.28 30.04 -13.58
C CYS A 302 -4.85 31.38 -13.07
N GLY A 303 -6.05 31.34 -12.45
CA GLY A 303 -6.71 32.52 -11.90
C GLY A 303 -6.09 32.94 -10.56
N GLU A 304 -6.02 32.00 -9.61
CA GLU A 304 -5.42 32.21 -8.28
C GLU A 304 -4.28 31.24 -8.08
N LEU A 305 -3.17 31.74 -7.53
CA LEU A 305 -2.00 30.93 -7.16
C LEU A 305 -1.61 31.26 -5.73
N ARG A 306 -1.56 30.25 -4.89
CA ARG A 306 -1.12 30.30 -3.48
C ARG A 306 0.12 29.47 -3.25
#